data_a4fd210d308f4ee71c3f6ade40a94de3
#
_entry.id   a4fd210d308f4ee71c3f6ade40a94de3
#
_cell.length_a   1.000
_cell.length_b   1.000
_cell.length_c   1.000
_cell.angle_alpha   90.00
_cell.angle_beta   90.00
_cell.angle_gamma   90.00
#
_symmetry.space_group_name_H-M   'P 1'
#
loop_
_entity.id
_entity.type
_entity.pdbx_description
1 polymer ?
#
loop_
_entity_poly.entity_id
_entity_poly.type
_entity_poly.pdbx_seq_one_letter_code
_entity_poly.pdbx_strand_id
1 'polypeptide(L)'
;MKLSRFESRVKDYPLDPGFEPGEYDVICSRGKQYYNHIGNIRFRTMIENRVDQYCRAETKVVKSAVVVSIVHAIRVLSPAGGFVRFSVKRGCYVEIGDELVSQDFMNARVCKSQ
;
A
#
# COMPACT_ATOMS: atom_id res chain seq x y z
N MET A 1 -19.63 -13.32 3.51
CA MET A 1 -19.80 -11.87 3.41
C MET A 1 -18.47 -11.19 3.07
N LYS A 2 -18.48 -10.27 2.15
CA LYS A 2 -17.26 -9.54 1.80
C LYS A 2 -17.03 -8.39 2.78
N LEU A 3 -15.77 -8.21 3.13
CA LEU A 3 -15.39 -7.04 3.91
C LEU A 3 -15.36 -5.81 2.99
N SER A 4 -15.63 -4.66 3.57
CA SER A 4 -15.48 -3.40 2.87
C SER A 4 -14.00 -3.20 2.53
N ARG A 5 -13.74 -2.61 1.35
CA ARG A 5 -12.36 -2.32 0.96
C ARG A 5 -11.68 -1.34 1.91
N PHE A 6 -12.46 -0.53 2.61
CA PHE A 6 -11.92 0.50 3.49
C PHE A 6 -11.87 0.09 4.95
N GLU A 7 -12.30 -1.12 5.26
CA GLU A 7 -12.14 -1.66 6.60
C GLU A 7 -10.73 -2.18 6.78
N SER A 8 -10.24 -2.16 8.02
CA SER A 8 -8.94 -2.73 8.34
C SER A 8 -8.88 -4.19 7.96
N ARG A 9 -7.77 -4.60 7.38
CA ARG A 9 -7.55 -5.99 6.99
C ARG A 9 -6.28 -6.48 7.63
N VAL A 10 -6.38 -7.59 8.34
CA VAL A 10 -5.20 -8.22 8.94
C VAL A 10 -4.62 -9.31 8.06
N LYS A 11 -5.38 -9.77 7.08
CA LYS A 11 -4.95 -10.85 6.19
C LYS A 11 -5.08 -10.44 4.74
N ASP A 12 -4.29 -11.12 3.89
CA ASP A 12 -4.39 -10.94 2.45
C ASP A 12 -5.77 -11.35 1.97
N TYR A 13 -6.26 -10.64 0.97
CA TYR A 13 -7.57 -10.88 0.40
C TYR A 13 -7.42 -11.22 -1.08
N PRO A 14 -7.82 -12.42 -1.51
CA PRO A 14 -7.66 -12.80 -2.92
C PRO A 14 -8.54 -11.95 -3.83
N LEU A 15 -7.96 -11.54 -4.95
CA LEU A 15 -8.67 -10.77 -5.97
C LEU A 15 -9.15 -11.73 -7.06
N ASP A 16 -9.95 -11.20 -7.99
CA ASP A 16 -10.45 -12.02 -9.09
C ASP A 16 -9.29 -12.62 -9.87
N PRO A 17 -9.44 -13.86 -10.36
CA PRO A 17 -8.34 -14.51 -11.10
C PRO A 17 -7.87 -13.74 -12.33
N GLY A 18 -8.74 -12.95 -12.93
CA GLY A 18 -8.40 -12.15 -14.10
C GLY A 18 -7.85 -10.77 -13.78
N PHE A 19 -7.71 -10.44 -12.50
CA PHE A 19 -7.24 -9.11 -12.11
C PHE A 19 -5.79 -8.91 -12.52
N GLU A 20 -5.49 -7.74 -13.08
CA GLU A 20 -4.12 -7.30 -13.32
C GLU A 20 -3.99 -5.88 -12.79
N PRO A 21 -2.82 -5.55 -12.19
CA PRO A 21 -2.62 -4.22 -11.60
C PRO A 21 -2.75 -3.11 -12.63
N GLY A 22 -3.50 -2.09 -12.27
CA GLY A 22 -3.66 -0.91 -13.09
C GLY A 22 -2.73 0.21 -12.64
N GLU A 23 -2.88 1.37 -13.26
CA GLU A 23 -1.98 2.50 -13.02
C GLU A 23 -2.10 3.08 -11.61
N TYR A 24 -3.19 2.80 -10.92
CA TYR A 24 -3.39 3.30 -9.55
C TYR A 24 -3.04 2.28 -8.49
N ASP A 25 -2.75 1.04 -8.88
CA ASP A 25 -2.41 0.00 -7.92
C ASP A 25 -0.94 0.07 -7.54
N VAL A 26 -0.65 -0.26 -6.29
CA VAL A 26 0.72 -0.36 -5.78
C VAL A 26 1.09 -1.83 -5.75
N ILE A 27 2.16 -2.20 -6.44
CA ILE A 27 2.60 -3.60 -6.51
C ILE A 27 3.65 -3.83 -5.44
N CYS A 28 3.32 -4.64 -4.45
CA CYS A 28 4.18 -4.88 -3.29
C CYS A 28 5.04 -6.11 -3.52
N SER A 29 5.92 -6.03 -4.54
CA SER A 29 6.85 -7.09 -4.87
C SER A 29 8.21 -6.49 -5.16
N ARG A 30 9.24 -7.31 -5.10
CA ARG A 30 10.60 -6.85 -5.40
C ARG A 30 10.85 -6.89 -6.89
N GLY A 31 11.71 -6.00 -7.37
CA GLY A 31 12.11 -5.98 -8.77
C GLY A 31 12.00 -4.59 -9.36
N LYS A 32 12.87 -4.31 -10.30
CA LYS A 32 12.92 -2.98 -10.92
C LYS A 32 11.64 -2.65 -11.68
N GLN A 33 11.01 -3.64 -12.30
CA GLN A 33 9.77 -3.40 -13.04
C GLN A 33 8.66 -2.87 -12.12
N TYR A 34 8.66 -3.33 -10.86
CA TYR A 34 7.66 -2.87 -9.91
C TYR A 34 8.02 -1.51 -9.34
N TYR A 35 9.31 -1.29 -9.11
CA TYR A 35 9.78 0.00 -8.63
C TYR A 35 9.37 1.14 -9.57
N ASN A 36 9.40 0.89 -10.88
CA ASN A 36 9.07 1.88 -11.89
C ASN A 36 7.61 1.86 -12.32
N HIS A 37 6.79 1.00 -11.72
CA HIS A 37 5.36 1.00 -11.99
C HIS A 37 4.76 2.35 -11.55
N ILE A 38 3.89 2.90 -12.37
CA ILE A 38 3.39 4.26 -12.12
C ILE A 38 2.67 4.38 -10.78
N GLY A 39 1.93 3.35 -10.36
CA GLY A 39 1.26 3.36 -9.06
C GLY A 39 2.25 3.40 -7.92
N ASN A 40 3.37 2.70 -8.07
CA ASN A 40 4.42 2.68 -7.06
C ASN A 40 5.12 4.04 -6.98
N ILE A 41 5.34 4.67 -8.13
CA ILE A 41 5.93 6.02 -8.16
C ILE A 41 4.99 6.99 -7.45
N ARG A 42 3.69 6.91 -7.73
CA ARG A 42 2.71 7.76 -7.08
C ARG A 42 2.71 7.56 -5.57
N PHE A 43 2.77 6.31 -5.13
CA PHE A 43 2.80 5.99 -3.70
C PHE A 43 4.01 6.63 -3.04
N ARG A 44 5.20 6.48 -3.64
CA ARG A 44 6.41 7.10 -3.08
C ARG A 44 6.30 8.62 -3.03
N THR A 45 5.70 9.22 -4.06
CA THR A 45 5.51 10.66 -4.08
C THR A 45 4.58 11.12 -2.96
N MET A 46 3.52 10.37 -2.71
CA MET A 46 2.60 10.67 -1.61
C MET A 46 3.31 10.58 -0.26
N ILE A 47 4.18 9.58 -0.10
CA ILE A 47 4.97 9.46 1.11
C ILE A 47 5.91 10.66 1.27
N GLU A 48 6.60 11.04 0.21
CA GLU A 48 7.51 12.17 0.25
C GLU A 48 6.80 13.47 0.62
N ASN A 49 5.58 13.64 0.14
CA ASN A 49 4.80 14.83 0.46
C ASN A 49 4.34 14.87 1.92
N ARG A 50 4.40 13.74 2.61
CA ARG A 50 3.97 13.65 4.00
C ARG A 50 5.10 13.35 4.96
N VAL A 51 6.35 13.26 4.46
CA VAL A 51 7.47 12.83 5.28
C VAL A 51 7.70 13.76 6.47
N ASP A 52 7.60 15.06 6.27
CA ASP A 52 7.79 16.00 7.36
C ASP A 52 6.72 15.83 8.43
N GLN A 53 5.48 15.68 8.02
CA GLN A 53 4.38 15.47 8.93
C GLN A 53 4.57 14.19 9.74
N TYR A 54 4.98 13.12 9.07
CA TYR A 54 5.22 11.84 9.72
C TYR A 54 6.36 11.93 10.73
N CYS A 55 7.48 12.55 10.31
CA CYS A 55 8.66 12.64 11.17
C CYS A 55 8.48 13.57 12.36
N ARG A 56 7.60 14.56 12.24
CA ARG A 56 7.32 15.47 13.36
C ARG A 56 6.28 14.93 14.32
N ALA A 57 5.58 13.87 13.93
CA ALA A 57 4.55 13.29 14.80
C ALA A 57 5.19 12.74 16.07
N GLU A 58 4.66 13.14 17.21
CA GLU A 58 5.26 12.78 18.50
C GLU A 58 4.77 11.45 19.05
N THR A 59 3.65 10.96 18.54
CA THR A 59 3.07 9.72 19.04
C THR A 59 2.84 8.75 17.92
N LYS A 60 2.73 7.46 18.30
CA LYS A 60 2.40 6.41 17.33
C LYS A 60 1.04 6.63 16.70
N VAL A 61 0.10 7.17 17.49
CA VAL A 61 -1.25 7.42 17.01
C VAL A 61 -1.22 8.41 15.84
N VAL A 62 -0.47 9.50 15.99
CA VAL A 62 -0.39 10.53 14.96
C VAL A 62 0.36 9.98 13.74
N LYS A 63 1.44 9.23 13.95
CA LYS A 63 2.16 8.61 12.83
C LYS A 63 1.27 7.64 12.07
N SER A 64 0.52 6.83 12.79
CA SER A 64 -0.42 5.89 12.16
C SER A 64 -1.49 6.61 11.36
N ALA A 65 -1.95 7.75 11.83
CA ALA A 65 -2.95 8.52 11.10
C ALA A 65 -2.42 8.98 9.75
N VAL A 66 -1.15 9.35 9.67
CA VAL A 66 -0.53 9.73 8.40
C VAL A 66 -0.51 8.53 7.44
N VAL A 67 -0.06 7.38 7.94
CA VAL A 67 -0.01 6.15 7.13
C VAL A 67 -1.41 5.79 6.63
N VAL A 68 -2.39 5.79 7.52
CA VAL A 68 -3.76 5.43 7.18
C VAL A 68 -4.32 6.37 6.11
N SER A 69 -4.01 7.66 6.19
CA SER A 69 -4.51 8.61 5.20
C SER A 69 -3.97 8.32 3.81
N ILE A 70 -2.70 7.92 3.71
CA ILE A 70 -2.09 7.57 2.42
C ILE A 70 -2.67 6.27 1.89
N VAL A 71 -2.78 5.27 2.75
CA VAL A 71 -3.35 3.97 2.37
C VAL A 71 -4.78 4.15 1.87
N HIS A 72 -5.57 4.94 2.58
CA HIS A 72 -6.95 5.20 2.20
C HIS A 72 -7.03 5.89 0.84
N ALA A 73 -6.17 6.89 0.62
CA ALA A 73 -6.15 7.61 -0.66
C ALA A 73 -5.85 6.65 -1.82
N ILE A 74 -4.88 5.74 -1.64
CA ILE A 74 -4.57 4.75 -2.67
C ILE A 74 -5.77 3.84 -2.94
N ARG A 75 -6.42 3.37 -1.88
CA ARG A 75 -7.55 2.45 -2.04
C ARG A 75 -8.75 3.12 -2.73
N VAL A 76 -8.94 4.41 -2.48
CA VAL A 76 -10.00 5.15 -3.16
C VAL A 76 -9.72 5.26 -4.66
N LEU A 77 -8.45 5.45 -5.03
CA LEU A 77 -8.05 5.55 -6.43
C LEU A 77 -8.09 4.19 -7.15
N SER A 78 -8.07 3.10 -6.41
CA SER A 78 -7.91 1.76 -6.96
C SER A 78 -9.04 0.85 -6.51
N PRO A 79 -10.27 1.07 -6.98
CA PRO A 79 -11.42 0.31 -6.47
C PRO A 79 -11.36 -1.19 -6.71
N ALA A 80 -10.60 -1.64 -7.71
CA ALA A 80 -10.48 -3.06 -8.01
C ALA A 80 -9.27 -3.73 -7.37
N GLY A 81 -8.29 -2.95 -6.93
CA GLY A 81 -7.04 -3.50 -6.38
C GLY A 81 -6.60 -2.78 -5.12
N GLY A 82 -5.59 -1.93 -5.22
CA GLY A 82 -5.02 -1.20 -4.09
C GLY A 82 -3.57 -1.58 -3.90
N PHE A 83 -3.24 -2.16 -2.75
CA PHE A 83 -1.90 -2.68 -2.49
C PHE A 83 -1.93 -4.17 -2.79
N VAL A 84 -1.26 -4.58 -3.87
CA VAL A 84 -1.43 -5.93 -4.41
C VAL A 84 -0.09 -6.65 -4.55
N ARG A 85 -0.15 -7.96 -4.54
CA ARG A 85 1.00 -8.82 -4.74
C ARG A 85 0.52 -10.09 -5.43
N PHE A 86 1.31 -10.60 -6.38
CA PHE A 86 0.96 -11.87 -7.00
C PHE A 86 1.28 -13.01 -6.05
N SER A 87 0.30 -13.87 -5.81
CA SER A 87 0.48 -15.04 -4.97
C SER A 87 0.69 -16.27 -5.88
N VAL A 88 1.91 -16.76 -5.88
CA VAL A 88 2.23 -17.98 -6.64
C VAL A 88 1.38 -19.15 -6.14
N LYS A 89 1.23 -19.21 -4.83
CA LYS A 89 0.45 -20.29 -4.21
C LYS A 89 -1.00 -20.29 -4.66
N ARG A 90 -1.60 -19.12 -4.80
CA ARG A 90 -3.01 -19.00 -5.20
C ARG A 90 -3.19 -18.86 -6.71
N GLY A 91 -2.10 -18.55 -7.43
CA GLY A 91 -2.16 -18.34 -8.87
C GLY A 91 -2.87 -17.05 -9.27
N CYS A 92 -3.00 -16.09 -8.35
CA CYS A 92 -3.67 -14.83 -8.65
C CYS A 92 -3.11 -13.74 -7.75
N TYR A 93 -3.47 -12.50 -8.06
CA TYR A 93 -3.11 -11.37 -7.20
C TYR A 93 -3.96 -11.38 -5.94
N VAL A 94 -3.36 -10.89 -4.87
CA VAL A 94 -4.05 -10.69 -3.60
C VAL A 94 -3.89 -9.25 -3.17
N GLU A 95 -4.90 -8.73 -2.50
CA GLU A 95 -4.78 -7.42 -1.85
C GLU A 95 -4.18 -7.68 -0.48
N ILE A 96 -3.03 -7.05 -0.19
CA ILE A 96 -2.32 -7.34 1.06
C ILE A 96 -2.99 -6.66 2.24
N GLY A 97 -2.83 -7.28 3.41
CA GLY A 97 -3.42 -6.75 4.63
C GLY A 97 -2.68 -5.53 5.15
N ASP A 98 -3.32 -4.86 6.09
CA ASP A 98 -2.79 -3.59 6.63
C ASP A 98 -1.41 -3.74 7.25
N GLU A 99 -1.13 -4.89 7.85
CA GLU A 99 0.19 -5.11 8.45
C GLU A 99 1.29 -5.08 7.40
N LEU A 100 1.07 -5.73 6.25
CA LEU A 100 2.05 -5.73 5.18
C LEU A 100 2.13 -4.38 4.48
N VAL A 101 1.02 -3.65 4.40
CA VAL A 101 1.05 -2.28 3.86
C VAL A 101 1.91 -1.39 4.74
N SER A 102 1.76 -1.51 6.06
CA SER A 102 2.58 -0.74 6.99
C SER A 102 4.06 -1.09 6.83
N GLN A 103 4.37 -2.38 6.64
CA GLN A 103 5.73 -2.81 6.40
C GLN A 103 6.30 -2.20 5.14
N ASP A 104 5.50 -2.16 4.07
CA ASP A 104 5.91 -1.57 2.81
C ASP A 104 6.18 -0.08 2.97
N PHE A 105 5.35 0.60 3.75
CA PHE A 105 5.54 2.01 4.07
C PHE A 105 6.88 2.22 4.79
N MET A 106 7.17 1.37 5.78
CA MET A 106 8.43 1.45 6.51
C MET A 106 9.62 1.19 5.58
N ASN A 107 9.46 0.25 4.66
CA ASN A 107 10.52 -0.07 3.70
C ASN A 107 10.79 1.08 2.74
N ALA A 108 9.87 2.00 2.58
CA ALA A 108 10.09 3.19 1.78
C ALA A 108 11.04 4.17 2.45
N ARG A 109 11.41 3.91 3.71
CA ARG A 109 12.46 4.64 4.43
C ARG A 109 12.12 6.12 4.61
N VAL A 110 10.92 6.36 5.08
CA VAL A 110 10.38 7.71 5.19
C VAL A 110 11.26 8.61 6.06
N CYS A 111 11.73 8.10 7.19
CA CYS A 111 12.51 8.87 8.13
C CYS A 111 13.92 8.32 8.30
N LYS A 112 14.50 7.84 7.21
CA LYS A 112 15.79 7.15 7.30
C LYS A 112 16.94 8.05 7.79
N SER A 113 16.80 9.33 7.65
CA SER A 113 17.85 10.27 8.06
C SER A 113 17.77 10.66 9.52
N GLN A 114 16.78 10.17 10.22
CA GLN A 114 16.60 10.48 11.64
C GLN A 114 17.63 9.81 12.52
#